data_595c5f08d771acfdfa8f3d1919548ca3
#
_entry.id   595c5f08d771acfdfa8f3d1919548ca3
#
_cell.length_a   1.000
_cell.length_b   1.000
_cell.length_c   1.000
_cell.angle_alpha   90.00
_cell.angle_beta   90.00
_cell.angle_gamma   90.00
#
_symmetry.space_group_name_H-M   'P 1'
#
loop_
_entity.id
_entity.type
_entity.pdbx_description
1 polymer ?
#
loop_
_entity_poly.entity_id
_entity_poly.type
_entity_poly.pdbx_seq_one_letter_code
_entity_poly.pdbx_strand_id
1 'polypeptide(L)'
;LRRIEPLVHLVADTKIDTLPPIRHIEQRFDMPDDSRDIYETMKKEMVVKGIPAVNEAVKSGKLRQIASGFIYHERGGMTGADVTETLDGDRVRHAQIWVDNLLGARGVIFYEFVAHLDVLKYTMSPMIFTTDIEEFKAGGKQILLAQINSVSHGVDGLQDVAHKALFYHPVWSRDAWEQAYGRLWRTGQKFPVDITTLICNDTLDDIVVSRVEDRGDYMKLFAAHFKK
;
A
#
# COMPACT_ATOMS: atom_id res chain seq x y z
N LEU A 1 -13.18 -16.03 -45.93
CA LEU A 1 -12.94 -15.77 -44.50
C LEU A 1 -11.46 -16.04 -44.21
N ARG A 2 -10.61 -15.00 -44.24
CA ARG A 2 -9.21 -15.08 -43.78
C ARG A 2 -9.24 -15.25 -42.24
N ARG A 3 -8.74 -16.38 -41.79
CA ARG A 3 -8.41 -16.59 -40.37
C ARG A 3 -7.37 -15.56 -39.96
N ILE A 4 -7.73 -14.66 -39.07
CA ILE A 4 -6.75 -13.82 -38.36
C ILE A 4 -6.17 -14.77 -37.30
N GLU A 5 -4.98 -15.30 -37.54
CA GLU A 5 -4.22 -15.96 -36.50
C GLU A 5 -3.79 -14.87 -35.50
N PRO A 6 -4.04 -15.05 -34.19
CA PRO A 6 -3.54 -14.11 -33.22
C PRO A 6 -2.01 -14.16 -33.28
N LEU A 7 -1.39 -13.03 -33.60
CA LEU A 7 0.04 -12.82 -33.42
C LEU A 7 0.32 -12.77 -31.90
N VAL A 8 0.40 -13.93 -31.30
CA VAL A 8 0.95 -14.08 -29.95
C VAL A 8 2.46 -14.13 -30.12
N HIS A 9 3.12 -12.98 -30.07
CA HIS A 9 4.54 -12.94 -29.79
C HIS A 9 4.70 -13.33 -28.33
N LEU A 10 4.87 -14.62 -28.06
CA LEU A 10 5.57 -15.09 -26.88
C LEU A 10 7.00 -14.58 -27.02
N VAL A 11 7.28 -13.39 -26.51
CA VAL A 11 8.63 -13.00 -26.20
C VAL A 11 9.08 -13.97 -25.12
N ALA A 12 9.79 -15.02 -25.52
CA ALA A 12 10.46 -15.86 -24.57
C ALA A 12 11.31 -14.95 -23.70
N ASP A 13 11.07 -14.97 -22.40
CA ASP A 13 11.67 -14.11 -21.39
C ASP A 13 13.17 -14.40 -21.19
N THR A 14 13.92 -14.35 -22.27
CA THR A 14 15.40 -14.43 -22.22
C THR A 14 16.06 -13.18 -21.63
N LYS A 15 15.26 -12.16 -21.26
CA LYS A 15 15.74 -10.92 -20.60
C LYS A 15 15.50 -10.85 -19.11
N ILE A 16 14.76 -11.78 -18.51
CA ILE A 16 14.53 -11.81 -17.05
C ILE A 16 15.81 -12.18 -16.31
N ASP A 17 16.66 -12.98 -16.90
CA ASP A 17 17.97 -13.36 -16.32
C ASP A 17 18.93 -12.17 -16.09
N THR A 18 18.60 -10.99 -16.57
CA THR A 18 19.42 -9.78 -16.40
C THR A 18 18.92 -8.83 -15.31
N LEU A 19 17.76 -9.10 -14.70
CA LEU A 19 17.25 -8.27 -13.60
C LEU A 19 17.93 -8.65 -12.28
N PRO A 20 18.23 -7.65 -11.43
CA PRO A 20 18.79 -7.93 -10.11
C PRO A 20 17.75 -8.65 -9.24
N PRO A 21 18.21 -9.34 -8.17
CA PRO A 21 17.31 -10.01 -7.25
C PRO A 21 16.26 -9.05 -6.67
N ILE A 22 15.03 -9.55 -6.50
CA ILE A 22 13.96 -8.87 -5.77
C ILE A 22 13.74 -9.61 -4.45
N ARG A 23 13.52 -8.84 -3.36
CA ARG A 23 13.20 -9.36 -2.04
C ARG A 23 11.90 -8.75 -1.55
N HIS A 24 10.96 -9.59 -1.15
CA HIS A 24 9.73 -9.19 -0.48
C HIS A 24 9.93 -9.32 1.02
N ILE A 25 9.71 -8.24 1.75
CA ILE A 25 9.97 -8.13 3.19
C ILE A 25 8.65 -7.74 3.86
N GLU A 26 8.20 -8.55 4.80
CA GLU A 26 7.08 -8.20 5.66
C GLU A 26 7.59 -7.52 6.92
N GLN A 27 7.11 -6.33 7.19
CA GLN A 27 7.35 -5.65 8.46
C GLN A 27 6.04 -5.61 9.24
N ARG A 28 5.96 -6.49 10.25
CA ARG A 28 4.76 -6.71 11.04
C ARG A 28 4.79 -5.90 12.33
N PHE A 29 3.60 -5.47 12.78
CA PHE A 29 3.42 -4.74 14.03
C PHE A 29 2.02 -4.98 14.59
N ASP A 30 1.87 -4.74 15.89
CA ASP A 30 0.59 -4.86 16.56
C ASP A 30 -0.14 -3.52 16.59
N MET A 31 -1.47 -3.58 16.53
CA MET A 31 -2.31 -2.39 16.66
C MET A 31 -2.32 -1.94 18.13
N PRO A 32 -2.20 -0.63 18.42
CA PRO A 32 -2.40 -0.10 19.77
C PRO A 32 -3.78 -0.48 20.35
N ASP A 33 -3.85 -0.69 21.67
CA ASP A 33 -5.05 -1.20 22.34
C ASP A 33 -6.31 -0.38 22.05
N ASP A 34 -6.22 0.96 22.11
CA ASP A 34 -7.36 1.85 21.83
C ASP A 34 -7.88 1.69 20.40
N SER A 35 -6.98 1.56 19.43
CA SER A 35 -7.33 1.33 18.02
C SER A 35 -7.83 -0.11 17.81
N ARG A 36 -7.32 -1.06 18.57
CA ARG A 36 -7.78 -2.47 18.55
C ARG A 36 -9.23 -2.57 19.02
N ASP A 37 -9.60 -1.90 20.09
CA ASP A 37 -10.98 -1.85 20.59
C ASP A 37 -11.94 -1.28 19.55
N ILE A 38 -11.54 -0.22 18.86
CA ILE A 38 -12.31 0.36 17.75
C ILE A 38 -12.46 -0.65 16.60
N TYR A 39 -11.39 -1.33 16.24
CA TYR A 39 -11.36 -2.34 15.18
C TYR A 39 -12.30 -3.52 15.50
N GLU A 40 -12.21 -4.08 16.71
CA GLU A 40 -13.05 -5.22 17.15
C GLU A 40 -14.52 -4.81 17.28
N THR A 41 -14.81 -3.59 17.73
CA THR A 41 -16.17 -3.05 17.79
C THR A 41 -16.77 -2.94 16.39
N MET A 42 -16.05 -2.35 15.41
CA MET A 42 -16.51 -2.29 14.03
C MET A 42 -16.70 -3.68 13.44
N LYS A 43 -15.82 -4.62 13.78
CA LYS A 43 -15.88 -6.00 13.30
C LYS A 43 -17.13 -6.74 13.81
N LYS A 44 -17.55 -6.50 15.05
CA LYS A 44 -18.72 -7.15 15.67
C LYS A 44 -20.02 -6.42 15.39
N GLU A 45 -20.06 -5.13 15.61
CA GLU A 45 -21.31 -4.35 15.70
C GLU A 45 -21.68 -3.63 14.41
N MET A 46 -20.77 -3.62 13.41
CA MET A 46 -20.95 -2.84 12.16
C MET A 46 -21.15 -1.34 12.42
N VAL A 47 -20.83 -0.85 13.61
CA VAL A 47 -20.90 0.58 13.98
C VAL A 47 -19.75 0.90 14.93
N VAL A 48 -19.02 1.97 14.67
CA VAL A 48 -18.06 2.51 15.62
C VAL A 48 -18.04 4.02 15.58
N LYS A 49 -18.00 4.66 16.74
CA LYS A 49 -18.02 6.13 16.87
C LYS A 49 -19.17 6.79 16.06
N GLY A 50 -20.34 6.12 16.00
CA GLY A 50 -21.49 6.59 15.24
C GLY A 50 -21.40 6.41 13.73
N ILE A 51 -20.38 5.69 13.21
CA ILE A 51 -20.20 5.43 11.79
C ILE A 51 -20.72 4.03 11.48
N PRO A 52 -21.79 3.89 10.68
CA PRO A 52 -22.33 2.58 10.32
C PRO A 52 -21.54 1.96 9.17
N ALA A 53 -21.48 0.63 9.17
CA ALA A 53 -21.13 -0.17 8.00
C ALA A 53 -22.40 -0.87 7.50
N VAL A 54 -23.00 -0.35 6.47
CA VAL A 54 -24.31 -0.79 5.95
C VAL A 54 -24.27 -2.18 5.30
N ASN A 55 -23.09 -2.68 4.98
CA ASN A 55 -22.87 -4.04 4.45
C ASN A 55 -21.42 -4.48 4.66
N GLU A 56 -21.11 -5.76 4.38
CA GLU A 56 -19.78 -6.35 4.56
C GLU A 56 -18.68 -5.67 3.71
N ALA A 57 -19.00 -5.15 2.54
CA ALA A 57 -18.02 -4.44 1.71
C ALA A 57 -17.61 -3.11 2.35
N VAL A 58 -18.58 -2.34 2.84
CA VAL A 58 -18.34 -1.10 3.57
C VAL A 58 -17.60 -1.39 4.87
N LYS A 59 -17.98 -2.44 5.59
CA LYS A 59 -17.31 -2.90 6.81
C LYS A 59 -15.83 -3.21 6.55
N SER A 60 -15.53 -3.95 5.49
CA SER A 60 -14.16 -4.25 5.10
C SER A 60 -13.36 -2.98 4.79
N GLY A 61 -13.98 -2.01 4.11
CA GLY A 61 -13.38 -0.70 3.86
C GLY A 61 -13.06 0.06 5.14
N LYS A 62 -13.99 0.10 6.10
CA LYS A 62 -13.81 0.75 7.41
C LYS A 62 -12.74 0.04 8.25
N LEU A 63 -12.73 -1.29 8.28
CA LEU A 63 -11.70 -2.06 8.99
C LEU A 63 -10.30 -1.81 8.43
N ARG A 64 -10.17 -1.68 7.10
CA ARG A 64 -8.89 -1.29 6.47
C ARG A 64 -8.46 0.13 6.86
N GLN A 65 -9.40 1.09 6.93
CA GLN A 65 -9.12 2.44 7.40
C GLN A 65 -8.60 2.42 8.84
N ILE A 66 -9.29 1.72 9.75
CA ILE A 66 -8.90 1.59 11.16
C ILE A 66 -7.52 0.94 11.27
N ALA A 67 -7.28 -0.18 10.58
CA ALA A 67 -5.97 -0.83 10.54
C ALA A 67 -4.86 0.07 9.97
N SER A 68 -5.22 1.10 9.21
CA SER A 68 -4.32 2.10 8.65
C SER A 68 -4.15 3.35 9.52
N GLY A 69 -4.82 3.43 10.69
CA GLY A 69 -4.67 4.51 11.65
C GLY A 69 -5.59 5.72 11.41
N PHE A 70 -6.69 5.55 10.69
CA PHE A 70 -7.69 6.61 10.48
C PHE A 70 -9.07 6.03 10.21
N ILE A 71 -10.09 6.90 10.21
CA ILE A 71 -11.43 6.58 9.75
C ILE A 71 -12.08 7.79 9.08
N TYR A 72 -12.74 7.59 7.93
CA TYR A 72 -13.55 8.63 7.29
C TYR A 72 -14.95 8.66 7.88
N HIS A 73 -15.40 9.86 8.25
CA HIS A 73 -16.77 10.16 8.60
C HIS A 73 -17.48 10.72 7.38
N GLU A 74 -18.57 10.09 6.98
CA GLU A 74 -19.47 10.68 5.98
C GLU A 74 -20.18 11.88 6.61
N ARG A 75 -19.94 13.08 6.11
CA ARG A 75 -20.82 14.21 6.41
C ARG A 75 -22.09 14.09 5.58
N GLY A 76 -23.21 13.80 6.23
CA GLY A 76 -24.52 14.00 5.66
C GLY A 76 -24.74 15.50 5.40
N GLY A 77 -24.43 15.97 4.18
CA GLY A 77 -24.63 17.36 3.79
C GLY A 77 -24.06 17.68 2.41
N MET A 78 -24.63 18.69 1.74
CA MET A 78 -24.40 19.07 0.34
C MET A 78 -22.95 19.48 -0.02
N THR A 79 -21.98 19.38 0.87
CA THR A 79 -20.57 19.76 0.62
C THR A 79 -19.60 18.60 0.53
N GLY A 80 -20.03 17.36 0.71
CA GLY A 80 -19.31 16.15 0.30
C GLY A 80 -17.86 15.95 0.80
N ALA A 81 -17.37 16.75 1.74
CA ALA A 81 -16.03 16.57 2.29
C ALA A 81 -16.09 15.61 3.48
N ASP A 82 -15.52 14.44 3.31
CA ASP A 82 -15.32 13.50 4.40
C ASP A 82 -14.37 14.08 5.45
N VAL A 83 -14.78 14.01 6.71
CA VAL A 83 -13.89 14.34 7.83
C VAL A 83 -13.06 13.12 8.16
N THR A 84 -11.75 13.26 8.13
CA THR A 84 -10.83 12.21 8.57
C THR A 84 -10.58 12.34 10.07
N GLU A 85 -10.87 11.29 10.81
CA GLU A 85 -10.41 11.16 12.19
C GLU A 85 -9.14 10.32 12.19
N THR A 86 -8.06 10.87 12.73
CA THR A 86 -6.80 10.14 12.93
C THR A 86 -6.92 9.29 14.19
N LEU A 87 -6.64 8.02 14.07
CA LEU A 87 -6.50 7.08 15.17
C LEU A 87 -5.02 6.97 15.54
N ASP A 88 -4.73 6.59 16.78
CA ASP A 88 -3.35 6.29 17.15
C ASP A 88 -2.87 5.08 16.33
N GLY A 89 -1.78 5.28 15.61
CA GLY A 89 -1.30 4.33 14.62
C GLY A 89 0.21 4.13 14.64
N ASP A 90 0.64 2.95 15.04
CA ASP A 90 2.05 2.57 14.94
C ASP A 90 2.54 2.50 13.49
N ARG A 91 1.64 2.42 12.52
CA ARG A 91 1.99 2.27 11.11
C ARG A 91 2.90 3.39 10.60
N VAL A 92 2.61 4.64 10.94
CA VAL A 92 3.45 5.76 10.53
C VAL A 92 4.81 5.75 11.22
N ARG A 93 4.88 5.29 12.47
CA ARG A 93 6.14 5.07 13.18
C ARG A 93 7.00 4.00 12.49
N HIS A 94 6.39 2.90 12.04
CA HIS A 94 7.08 1.87 11.27
C HIS A 94 7.54 2.37 9.90
N ALA A 95 6.78 3.25 9.25
CA ALA A 95 7.23 3.91 8.02
C ALA A 95 8.43 4.83 8.28
N GLN A 96 8.45 5.58 9.39
CA GLN A 96 9.59 6.40 9.78
C GLN A 96 10.83 5.54 10.06
N ILE A 97 10.69 4.44 10.79
CA ILE A 97 11.79 3.47 11.03
C ILE A 97 12.35 2.94 9.70
N TRP A 98 11.46 2.64 8.73
CA TRP A 98 11.91 2.21 7.42
C TRP A 98 12.73 3.30 6.70
N VAL A 99 12.28 4.57 6.77
CA VAL A 99 13.01 5.71 6.20
C VAL A 99 14.38 5.87 6.86
N ASP A 100 14.45 5.80 8.18
CA ASP A 100 15.71 5.94 8.93
C ASP A 100 16.71 4.83 8.55
N ASN A 101 16.20 3.62 8.28
CA ASN A 101 17.00 2.47 7.86
C ASN A 101 17.44 2.51 6.38
N LEU A 102 17.03 3.49 5.61
CA LEU A 102 17.51 3.66 4.23
C LEU A 102 19.00 4.10 4.18
N LEU A 103 19.53 4.68 5.27
CA LEU A 103 20.93 5.10 5.37
C LEU A 103 21.40 5.98 4.19
N GLY A 104 20.53 6.87 3.74
CA GLY A 104 20.79 7.76 2.60
C GLY A 104 20.39 7.18 1.23
N ALA A 105 20.00 5.92 1.12
CA ALA A 105 19.39 5.40 -0.11
C ALA A 105 18.06 6.10 -0.37
N ARG A 106 17.67 6.13 -1.65
CA ARG A 106 16.40 6.71 -2.08
C ARG A 106 15.33 5.63 -2.13
N GLY A 107 14.11 6.00 -1.73
CA GLY A 107 13.01 5.05 -1.64
C GLY A 107 11.68 5.63 -2.09
N VAL A 108 10.74 4.73 -2.37
CA VAL A 108 9.36 5.07 -2.74
C VAL A 108 8.41 4.51 -1.69
N ILE A 109 7.54 5.34 -1.14
CA ILE A 109 6.44 4.90 -0.27
C ILE A 109 5.16 4.92 -1.09
N PHE A 110 4.61 3.74 -1.33
CA PHE A 110 3.33 3.56 -1.98
C PHE A 110 2.19 3.62 -0.97
N TYR A 111 1.20 4.48 -1.23
CA TYR A 111 0.01 4.62 -0.39
C TYR A 111 -1.27 4.57 -1.25
N GLU A 112 -2.42 4.24 -0.65
CA GLU A 112 -3.72 4.15 -1.34
C GLU A 112 -4.66 5.30 -0.97
N PHE A 113 -4.88 5.51 0.33
CA PHE A 113 -5.82 6.51 0.82
C PHE A 113 -5.18 7.90 0.92
N VAL A 114 -5.96 8.95 0.61
CA VAL A 114 -5.49 10.34 0.75
C VAL A 114 -5.06 10.65 2.19
N ALA A 115 -5.78 10.12 3.18
CA ALA A 115 -5.42 10.27 4.60
C ALA A 115 -4.01 9.75 4.92
N HIS A 116 -3.51 8.72 4.21
CA HIS A 116 -2.13 8.27 4.37
C HIS A 116 -1.11 9.36 4.00
N LEU A 117 -1.40 10.08 2.90
CA LEU A 117 -0.53 11.17 2.47
C LEU A 117 -0.45 12.27 3.52
N ASP A 118 -1.58 12.64 4.12
CA ASP A 118 -1.64 13.68 5.14
C ASP A 118 -0.85 13.28 6.40
N VAL A 119 -1.04 12.04 6.87
CA VAL A 119 -0.29 11.50 8.02
C VAL A 119 1.21 11.43 7.73
N LEU A 120 1.61 10.94 6.55
CA LEU A 120 3.01 10.86 6.15
C LEU A 120 3.65 12.25 6.04
N LYS A 121 2.95 13.23 5.46
CA LYS A 121 3.40 14.61 5.37
C LYS A 121 3.53 15.30 6.73
N TYR A 122 2.62 15.00 7.65
CA TYR A 122 2.67 15.55 9.00
C TYR A 122 3.84 14.98 9.81
N THR A 123 4.15 13.71 9.63
CA THR A 123 5.17 13.00 10.42
C THR A 123 6.58 13.17 9.86
N MET A 124 6.72 13.18 8.54
CA MET A 124 8.02 13.28 7.88
C MET A 124 8.42 14.73 7.63
N SER A 125 9.70 15.03 7.76
CA SER A 125 10.21 16.34 7.38
C SER A 125 9.97 16.62 5.88
N PRO A 126 9.41 17.79 5.52
CA PRO A 126 9.20 18.15 4.13
C PRO A 126 10.52 18.28 3.33
N MET A 127 11.64 18.30 4.00
CA MET A 127 12.95 18.35 3.34
C MET A 127 13.35 17.02 2.71
N ILE A 128 12.82 15.89 3.20
CA ILE A 128 13.24 14.56 2.73
C ILE A 128 12.29 13.93 1.71
N PHE A 129 11.04 14.41 1.58
CA PHE A 129 10.06 13.81 0.67
C PHE A 129 9.52 14.78 -0.38
N THR A 130 8.97 14.19 -1.43
CA THR A 130 8.16 14.87 -2.44
C THR A 130 7.03 13.96 -2.92
N THR A 131 6.01 14.54 -3.54
CA THR A 131 5.00 13.83 -4.35
C THR A 131 5.22 14.03 -5.84
N ASP A 132 6.19 14.87 -6.21
CA ASP A 132 6.57 15.14 -7.59
C ASP A 132 7.66 14.16 -8.05
N ILE A 133 7.35 13.41 -9.11
CA ILE A 133 8.22 12.37 -9.64
C ILE A 133 9.47 12.95 -10.28
N GLU A 134 9.34 14.09 -10.97
CA GLU A 134 10.48 14.70 -11.63
C GLU A 134 11.44 15.35 -10.63
N GLU A 135 10.91 15.99 -9.58
CA GLU A 135 11.73 16.46 -8.45
C GLU A 135 12.46 15.29 -7.78
N PHE A 136 11.77 14.17 -7.58
CA PHE A 136 12.40 12.98 -7.04
C PHE A 136 13.51 12.47 -7.97
N LYS A 137 13.25 12.31 -9.26
CA LYS A 137 14.23 11.83 -10.25
C LYS A 137 15.46 12.75 -10.33
N ALA A 138 15.25 14.06 -10.24
CA ALA A 138 16.33 15.05 -10.23
C ALA A 138 17.26 14.97 -9.01
N GLY A 139 16.88 14.19 -7.98
CA GLY A 139 17.74 13.98 -6.79
C GLY A 139 17.51 14.96 -5.64
N GLY A 140 16.50 15.83 -5.73
CA GLY A 140 16.22 16.85 -4.72
C GLY A 140 15.67 16.27 -3.40
N LYS A 141 15.12 15.04 -3.44
CA LYS A 141 14.47 14.40 -2.30
C LYS A 141 14.86 12.94 -2.17
N GLN A 142 14.84 12.45 -0.92
CA GLN A 142 15.17 11.06 -0.60
C GLN A 142 13.98 10.14 -0.80
N ILE A 143 12.76 10.61 -0.50
CA ILE A 143 11.53 9.80 -0.49
C ILE A 143 10.54 10.35 -1.53
N LEU A 144 10.02 9.46 -2.38
CA LEU A 144 8.83 9.72 -3.18
C LEU A 144 7.61 9.14 -2.46
N LEU A 145 6.61 9.99 -2.15
CA LEU A 145 5.29 9.55 -1.71
C LEU A 145 4.41 9.39 -2.96
N ALA A 146 4.03 8.16 -3.28
CA ALA A 146 3.36 7.82 -4.53
C ALA A 146 2.03 7.11 -4.28
N GLN A 147 0.92 7.68 -4.76
CA GLN A 147 -0.36 6.99 -4.70
C GLN A 147 -0.37 5.83 -5.71
N ILE A 148 -0.75 4.63 -5.26
CA ILE A 148 -0.69 3.39 -6.05
C ILE A 148 -1.41 3.55 -7.39
N ASN A 149 -2.62 4.11 -7.38
CA ASN A 149 -3.42 4.28 -8.58
C ASN A 149 -2.82 5.30 -9.58
N SER A 150 -2.04 6.26 -9.10
CA SER A 150 -1.40 7.28 -9.96
C SER A 150 -0.15 6.76 -10.64
N VAL A 151 0.59 5.87 -9.97
CA VAL A 151 1.88 5.34 -10.49
C VAL A 151 1.66 4.25 -11.55
N SER A 152 0.50 3.61 -11.57
CA SER A 152 0.15 2.61 -12.59
C SER A 152 0.13 3.19 -14.01
N HIS A 153 -0.04 4.52 -14.18
CA HIS A 153 -0.15 5.18 -15.45
C HIS A 153 1.12 5.98 -15.81
N GLY A 154 2.03 5.34 -16.56
CA GLY A 154 3.02 6.08 -17.35
C GLY A 154 4.27 6.62 -16.62
N VAL A 155 4.54 6.24 -15.37
CA VAL A 155 5.76 6.66 -14.68
C VAL A 155 6.96 5.82 -15.12
N ASP A 156 7.97 6.45 -15.67
CA ASP A 156 9.22 5.81 -16.11
C ASP A 156 10.44 6.42 -15.45
N GLY A 157 11.55 5.66 -15.37
CA GLY A 157 12.83 6.14 -14.82
C GLY A 157 12.96 6.04 -13.29
N LEU A 158 11.99 5.46 -12.55
CA LEU A 158 12.17 5.24 -11.11
C LEU A 158 13.23 4.19 -10.82
N GLN A 159 13.40 3.19 -11.69
CA GLN A 159 14.43 2.14 -11.57
C GLN A 159 15.85 2.69 -11.61
N ASP A 160 16.05 3.88 -12.20
CA ASP A 160 17.39 4.49 -12.32
C ASP A 160 17.81 5.19 -11.01
N VAL A 161 16.85 5.52 -10.14
CA VAL A 161 17.07 6.39 -8.97
C VAL A 161 16.68 5.77 -7.65
N ALA A 162 15.91 4.68 -7.65
CA ALA A 162 15.47 3.99 -6.42
C ALA A 162 15.44 2.46 -6.62
N HIS A 163 15.73 1.74 -5.53
CA HIS A 163 15.67 0.27 -5.47
C HIS A 163 15.05 -0.22 -4.15
N LYS A 164 14.47 0.70 -3.38
CA LYS A 164 13.78 0.42 -2.11
C LYS A 164 12.35 0.92 -2.21
N ALA A 165 11.38 0.09 -1.88
CA ALA A 165 9.97 0.48 -1.80
C ALA A 165 9.34 0.03 -0.48
N LEU A 166 8.43 0.87 0.01
CA LEU A 166 7.56 0.57 1.12
C LEU A 166 6.11 0.64 0.65
N PHE A 167 5.36 -0.44 0.78
CA PHE A 167 3.91 -0.40 0.74
C PHE A 167 3.41 -0.07 2.14
N TYR A 168 2.79 1.10 2.28
CA TYR A 168 2.30 1.60 3.57
C TYR A 168 1.23 0.71 4.19
N HIS A 169 0.54 -0.06 3.36
CA HIS A 169 -0.34 -1.17 3.75
C HIS A 169 -0.42 -2.19 2.61
N PRO A 170 -0.90 -3.42 2.87
CA PRO A 170 -1.10 -4.42 1.83
C PRO A 170 -2.10 -3.96 0.77
N VAL A 171 -1.78 -4.18 -0.49
CA VAL A 171 -2.58 -3.77 -1.65
C VAL A 171 -3.58 -4.87 -2.00
N TRP A 172 -4.86 -4.52 -2.09
CA TRP A 172 -5.92 -5.49 -2.39
C TRP A 172 -5.82 -6.11 -3.78
N SER A 173 -5.38 -5.34 -4.77
CA SER A 173 -5.19 -5.80 -6.14
C SER A 173 -3.74 -6.25 -6.35
N ARG A 174 -3.56 -7.54 -6.66
CA ARG A 174 -2.25 -8.08 -7.03
C ARG A 174 -1.66 -7.35 -8.23
N ASP A 175 -2.48 -7.07 -9.25
CA ASP A 175 -2.03 -6.40 -10.46
C ASP A 175 -1.52 -4.98 -10.14
N ALA A 176 -2.25 -4.22 -9.30
CA ALA A 176 -1.82 -2.89 -8.87
C ALA A 176 -0.51 -2.96 -8.05
N TRP A 177 -0.36 -3.96 -7.21
CA TRP A 177 0.85 -4.20 -6.42
C TRP A 177 2.04 -4.54 -7.34
N GLU A 178 1.87 -5.47 -8.28
CA GLU A 178 2.90 -5.86 -9.24
C GLU A 178 3.28 -4.68 -10.17
N GLN A 179 2.31 -3.91 -10.64
CA GLN A 179 2.56 -2.71 -11.44
C GLN A 179 3.35 -1.64 -10.68
N ALA A 180 3.04 -1.43 -9.39
CA ALA A 180 3.70 -0.43 -8.58
C ALA A 180 5.19 -0.77 -8.36
N TYR A 181 5.51 -1.97 -7.86
CA TYR A 181 6.92 -2.34 -7.67
C TYR A 181 7.65 -2.59 -8.99
N GLY A 182 6.94 -2.99 -10.05
CA GLY A 182 7.49 -3.15 -11.39
C GLY A 182 8.03 -1.84 -11.99
N ARG A 183 7.74 -0.67 -11.39
CA ARG A 183 8.39 0.60 -11.74
C ARG A 183 9.85 0.68 -11.25
N LEU A 184 10.19 -0.11 -10.22
CA LEU A 184 11.55 -0.19 -9.70
C LEU A 184 12.27 -1.44 -10.21
N TRP A 185 11.56 -2.57 -10.30
CA TRP A 185 12.12 -3.84 -10.73
C TRP A 185 11.82 -4.09 -12.22
N ARG A 186 12.63 -3.49 -13.06
CA ARG A 186 12.52 -3.56 -14.52
C ARG A 186 13.89 -3.36 -15.20
N THR A 187 13.93 -3.55 -16.51
CA THR A 187 15.15 -3.34 -17.31
C THR A 187 15.78 -1.98 -17.03
N GLY A 188 17.08 -1.98 -16.74
CA GLY A 188 17.84 -0.79 -16.32
C GLY A 188 18.15 -0.73 -14.83
N GLN A 189 17.44 -1.47 -14.00
CA GLN A 189 17.76 -1.55 -12.57
C GLN A 189 19.11 -2.24 -12.36
N LYS A 190 19.95 -1.62 -11.52
CA LYS A 190 21.34 -2.07 -11.26
C LYS A 190 21.54 -2.69 -9.88
N PHE A 191 20.59 -2.48 -8.96
CA PHE A 191 20.70 -2.89 -7.56
C PHE A 191 19.61 -3.89 -7.20
N PRO A 192 19.85 -4.80 -6.23
CA PRO A 192 18.79 -5.61 -5.65
C PRO A 192 17.64 -4.73 -5.17
N VAL A 193 16.41 -5.13 -5.48
CA VAL A 193 15.21 -4.37 -5.14
C VAL A 193 14.58 -4.95 -3.87
N ASP A 194 14.39 -4.11 -2.86
CA ASP A 194 13.70 -4.47 -1.62
C ASP A 194 12.30 -3.87 -1.61
N ILE A 195 11.31 -4.73 -1.51
CA ILE A 195 9.90 -4.36 -1.41
C ILE A 195 9.42 -4.72 0.00
N THR A 196 9.29 -3.72 0.84
CA THR A 196 8.77 -3.87 2.20
C THR A 196 7.28 -3.60 2.22
N THR A 197 6.49 -4.41 2.93
CA THR A 197 5.07 -4.17 3.18
C THR A 197 4.83 -4.07 4.69
N LEU A 198 4.20 -2.99 5.15
CA LEU A 198 3.77 -2.87 6.55
C LEU A 198 2.47 -3.65 6.74
N ILE A 199 2.45 -4.53 7.73
CA ILE A 199 1.32 -5.42 8.03
C ILE A 199 0.93 -5.26 9.49
N CYS A 200 -0.32 -4.89 9.73
CA CYS A 200 -0.88 -4.86 11.08
C CYS A 200 -1.42 -6.25 11.42
N ASN A 201 -0.88 -6.87 12.46
CA ASN A 201 -1.23 -8.22 12.88
C ASN A 201 -2.70 -8.32 13.30
N ASP A 202 -3.31 -9.48 13.07
CA ASP A 202 -4.69 -9.82 13.44
C ASP A 202 -5.74 -8.86 12.85
N THR A 203 -5.48 -8.38 11.62
CA THR A 203 -6.39 -7.51 10.88
C THR A 203 -6.67 -8.02 9.47
N LEU A 204 -7.44 -7.26 8.69
CA LEU A 204 -7.63 -7.55 7.26
C LEU A 204 -6.32 -7.52 6.46
N ASP A 205 -5.25 -6.92 6.98
CA ASP A 205 -3.95 -6.93 6.32
C ASP A 205 -3.43 -8.35 6.09
N ASP A 206 -3.57 -9.24 7.08
CA ASP A 206 -3.18 -10.65 6.95
C ASP A 206 -3.92 -11.36 5.82
N ILE A 207 -5.21 -11.04 5.65
CA ILE A 207 -6.04 -11.64 4.60
C ILE A 207 -5.61 -11.11 3.23
N VAL A 208 -5.32 -9.80 3.13
CA VAL A 208 -4.87 -9.19 1.88
C VAL A 208 -3.53 -9.77 1.44
N VAL A 209 -2.58 -9.95 2.37
CA VAL A 209 -1.29 -10.57 2.08
C VAL A 209 -1.47 -12.00 1.60
N SER A 210 -2.23 -12.82 2.33
CA SER A 210 -2.50 -14.21 1.93
C SER A 210 -3.16 -14.33 0.56
N ARG A 211 -4.00 -13.36 0.19
CA ARG A 211 -4.61 -13.31 -1.14
C ARG A 211 -3.59 -13.04 -2.25
N VAL A 212 -2.62 -12.18 -1.99
CA VAL A 212 -1.58 -11.82 -2.97
C VAL A 212 -0.64 -12.99 -3.22
N GLU A 213 -0.36 -13.77 -2.16
CA GLU A 213 0.54 -14.92 -2.22
C GLU A 213 -0.12 -16.18 -2.80
N ASP A 214 -1.40 -16.42 -2.45
CA ASP A 214 -2.11 -17.65 -2.85
C ASP A 214 -3.50 -17.34 -3.44
N ARG A 215 -3.71 -17.76 -4.68
CA ARG A 215 -4.96 -17.53 -5.43
C ARG A 215 -6.16 -18.38 -4.94
N GLY A 216 -5.95 -19.32 -4.02
CA GLY A 216 -6.93 -20.38 -3.77
C GLY A 216 -7.97 -20.12 -2.67
N ASP A 217 -7.61 -19.60 -1.53
CA ASP A 217 -8.41 -19.72 -0.30
C ASP A 217 -8.74 -18.43 0.45
N TYR A 218 -8.46 -17.23 -0.13
CA TYR A 218 -8.72 -15.96 0.55
C TYR A 218 -10.19 -15.78 0.97
N MET A 219 -11.15 -16.33 0.24
CA MET A 219 -12.58 -16.26 0.59
C MET A 219 -12.89 -17.00 1.88
N LYS A 220 -12.22 -18.12 2.14
CA LYS A 220 -12.36 -18.83 3.42
C LYS A 220 -11.75 -18.05 4.57
N LEU A 221 -10.55 -17.48 4.36
CA LEU A 221 -9.90 -16.64 5.36
C LEU A 221 -10.72 -15.39 5.66
N PHE A 222 -11.27 -14.75 4.62
CA PHE A 222 -12.16 -13.61 4.75
C PHE A 222 -13.42 -13.97 5.56
N ALA A 223 -14.11 -15.05 5.19
CA ALA A 223 -15.29 -15.51 5.90
C ALA A 223 -14.97 -15.91 7.37
N ALA A 224 -13.81 -16.52 7.63
CA ALA A 224 -13.38 -16.89 8.96
C ALA A 224 -13.06 -15.67 9.83
N HIS A 225 -12.52 -14.60 9.26
CA HIS A 225 -12.22 -13.37 9.99
C HIS A 225 -13.45 -12.70 10.59
N PHE A 226 -14.60 -12.77 9.90
CA PHE A 226 -15.85 -12.18 10.36
C PHE A 226 -16.70 -13.12 11.26
N LYS A 227 -16.31 -14.38 11.40
CA LYS A 227 -17.01 -15.36 12.26
C LYS A 227 -16.49 -15.41 13.71
N LYS A 228 -15.36 -14.79 13.98
CA LYS A 228 -14.78 -14.66 15.33
C LYS A 228 -15.29 -13.40 16.00
#